data_545491fe96b094a08460ec576a39a03d
#
_entry.id   545491fe96b094a08460ec576a39a03d
#
_cell.length_a   1.000
_cell.length_b   1.000
_cell.length_c   1.000
_cell.angle_alpha   90.00
_cell.angle_beta   90.00
_cell.angle_gamma   90.00
#
_symmetry.space_group_name_H-M   'P 1'
#
loop_
_entity.id
_entity.type
_entity.pdbx_description
1 polymer ?
#
loop_
_entity_poly.entity_id
_entity_poly.type
_entity_poly.pdbx_seq_one_letter_code
_entity_poly.pdbx_strand_id
1 'polypeptide(L)'
;MMHNPPPPCDILREDVLPELGMTVTAFAQHLGYTREALSRTLHGKTPITPQLAWRLEQAGISTAEMWLNLQAKYDLWQLRRQPQQHPVARFKAFG
;
A
#
# COMPACT_ATOMS: atom_id res chain seq x y z
N MET A 1 10.45 -19.85 -6.20
CA MET A 1 10.44 -19.37 -4.82
C MET A 1 9.62 -18.08 -4.73
N MET A 2 8.67 -18.04 -3.82
CA MET A 2 7.86 -16.83 -3.65
C MET A 2 8.58 -15.84 -2.75
N HIS A 3 8.83 -14.66 -3.29
CA HIS A 3 9.32 -13.57 -2.46
C HIS A 3 8.21 -13.02 -1.60
N ASN A 4 8.55 -12.75 -0.36
CA ASN A 4 7.66 -12.05 0.56
C ASN A 4 7.69 -10.55 0.18
N PRO A 5 6.68 -10.02 -0.55
CA PRO A 5 6.73 -8.62 -0.94
C PRO A 5 6.58 -7.73 0.29
N PRO A 6 7.35 -6.65 0.38
CA PRO A 6 7.17 -5.72 1.49
C PRO A 6 5.82 -5.02 1.38
N PRO A 7 5.11 -4.80 2.50
CA PRO A 7 3.93 -3.95 2.44
C PRO A 7 4.36 -2.53 2.08
N PRO A 8 3.64 -1.85 1.17
CA PRO A 8 4.05 -0.50 0.76
C PRO A 8 4.06 0.50 1.91
N CYS A 9 3.26 0.27 2.95
CA CYS A 9 3.27 1.14 4.12
C CYS A 9 4.63 1.12 4.84
N ASP A 10 5.34 -0.01 4.81
CA ASP A 10 6.67 -0.09 5.41
C ASP A 10 7.66 0.79 4.66
N ILE A 11 7.56 0.84 3.34
CA ILE A 11 8.41 1.72 2.54
C ILE A 11 8.17 3.18 2.91
N LEU A 12 6.91 3.56 3.05
CA LEU A 12 6.57 4.93 3.45
C LEU A 12 7.11 5.25 4.84
N ARG A 13 6.92 4.34 5.79
CA ARG A 13 7.29 4.59 7.19
C ARG A 13 8.80 4.51 7.39
N GLU A 14 9.48 3.55 6.77
CA GLU A 14 10.87 3.25 7.08
C GLU A 14 11.86 3.90 6.12
N ASP A 15 11.43 4.19 4.89
CA ASP A 15 12.32 4.76 3.88
C ASP A 15 11.96 6.21 3.54
N VAL A 16 10.68 6.49 3.26
CA VAL A 16 10.26 7.80 2.78
C VAL A 16 10.27 8.85 3.88
N LEU A 17 9.65 8.57 5.00
CA LEU A 17 9.58 9.53 6.10
C LEU A 17 10.95 9.92 6.63
N PRO A 18 11.88 8.98 6.89
CA PRO A 18 13.22 9.35 7.32
C PRO A 18 13.96 10.20 6.27
N GLU A 19 13.80 9.89 5.00
CA GLU A 19 14.44 10.65 3.93
C GLU A 19 13.94 12.09 3.88
N LEU A 20 12.62 12.27 4.10
CA LEU A 20 12.03 13.60 4.11
C LEU A 20 12.34 14.37 5.39
N GLY A 21 12.72 13.68 6.45
CA GLY A 21 12.93 14.30 7.76
C GLY A 21 11.67 14.89 8.35
N MET A 22 10.50 14.34 8.01
CA MET A 22 9.21 14.87 8.46
C MET A 22 8.60 14.00 9.53
N THR A 23 7.80 14.62 10.40
CA THR A 23 6.94 13.88 11.32
C THR A 23 5.71 13.39 10.57
N VAL A 24 5.01 12.41 11.16
CA VAL A 24 3.75 11.91 10.59
C VAL A 24 2.74 13.04 10.46
N THR A 25 2.66 13.92 11.47
CA THR A 25 1.74 15.06 11.45
C THR A 25 2.03 15.99 10.27
N ALA A 26 3.30 16.35 10.08
CA ALA A 26 3.70 17.24 8.98
C ALA A 26 3.44 16.59 7.62
N PHE A 27 3.74 15.30 7.49
CA PHE A 27 3.53 14.58 6.25
C PHE A 27 2.03 14.49 5.93
N ALA A 28 1.20 14.18 6.93
CA ALA A 28 -0.24 14.13 6.76
C ALA A 28 -0.78 15.48 6.28
N GLN A 29 -0.36 16.57 6.92
CA GLN A 29 -0.77 17.91 6.53
C GLN A 29 -0.38 18.22 5.09
N HIS A 30 0.84 17.85 4.72
CA HIS A 30 1.33 18.08 3.36
C HIS A 30 0.47 17.36 2.32
N LEU A 31 0.04 16.13 2.64
CA LEU A 31 -0.76 15.32 1.74
C LEU A 31 -2.27 15.63 1.82
N GLY A 32 -2.68 16.48 2.77
CA GLY A 32 -4.10 16.80 2.95
C GLY A 32 -4.87 15.70 3.67
N TYR A 33 -4.21 14.96 4.56
CA TYR A 33 -4.81 13.90 5.36
C TYR A 33 -4.76 14.29 6.83
N THR A 34 -5.65 13.69 7.63
CA THR A 34 -5.50 13.78 9.08
C THR A 34 -4.36 12.89 9.52
N ARG A 35 -3.75 13.25 10.66
CA ARG A 35 -2.67 12.43 11.22
C ARG A 35 -3.15 11.00 11.49
N GLU A 36 -4.37 10.87 12.02
CA GLU A 36 -4.94 9.57 12.35
C GLU A 36 -5.14 8.70 11.11
N ALA A 37 -5.68 9.29 10.04
CA ALA A 37 -5.89 8.54 8.80
C ALA A 37 -4.57 8.07 8.20
N LEU A 38 -3.59 8.96 8.12
CA LEU A 38 -2.28 8.58 7.57
C LEU A 38 -1.59 7.56 8.47
N SER A 39 -1.67 7.74 9.78
CA SER A 39 -1.06 6.80 10.72
C SER A 39 -1.59 5.38 10.54
N ARG A 40 -2.91 5.24 10.33
CA ARG A 40 -3.49 3.91 10.09
C ARG A 40 -2.91 3.27 8.83
N THR A 41 -2.74 4.04 7.77
CA THR A 41 -2.13 3.53 6.54
C THR A 41 -0.66 3.15 6.77
N LEU A 42 0.09 3.98 7.47
CA LEU A 42 1.51 3.71 7.75
C LEU A 42 1.71 2.45 8.58
N HIS A 43 0.74 2.10 9.40
CA HIS A 43 0.82 0.88 10.22
C HIS A 43 0.08 -0.30 9.63
N GLY A 44 -0.30 -0.21 8.37
CA GLY A 44 -0.90 -1.32 7.64
C GLY A 44 -2.34 -1.63 7.99
N LYS A 45 -3.02 -0.77 8.73
CA LYS A 45 -4.41 -1.00 9.11
C LYS A 45 -5.38 -0.66 8.00
N THR A 46 -4.99 0.22 7.08
CA THR A 46 -5.73 0.52 5.88
C THR A 46 -4.77 0.49 4.69
N PRO A 47 -5.24 0.09 3.51
CA PRO A 47 -4.37 0.01 2.34
C PRO A 47 -4.08 1.39 1.76
N ILE A 48 -3.07 1.47 0.90
CA ILE A 48 -2.85 2.65 0.08
C ILE A 48 -3.93 2.68 -0.99
N THR A 49 -4.77 3.72 -0.95
CA THR A 49 -5.87 3.91 -1.87
C THR A 49 -5.39 4.67 -3.11
N PRO A 50 -6.17 4.65 -4.22
CA PRO A 50 -5.86 5.50 -5.37
C PRO A 50 -5.71 6.97 -5.02
N GLN A 51 -6.52 7.49 -4.10
CA GLN A 51 -6.41 8.89 -3.69
C GLN A 51 -5.07 9.16 -3.02
N LEU A 52 -4.64 8.32 -2.09
CA LEU A 52 -3.36 8.51 -1.43
C LEU A 52 -2.21 8.34 -2.42
N ALA A 53 -2.28 7.32 -3.29
CA ALA A 53 -1.26 7.10 -4.30
C ALA A 53 -1.10 8.30 -5.22
N TRP A 54 -2.21 8.92 -5.61
CA TRP A 54 -2.20 10.12 -6.45
C TRP A 54 -1.54 11.29 -5.73
N ARG A 55 -1.86 11.49 -4.46
CA ARG A 55 -1.26 12.57 -3.68
C ARG A 55 0.22 12.36 -3.44
N LEU A 56 0.64 11.11 -3.23
CA LEU A 56 2.07 10.79 -3.14
C LEU A 56 2.80 11.15 -4.43
N GLU A 57 2.21 10.81 -5.58
CA GLU A 57 2.79 11.17 -6.87
C GLU A 57 2.88 12.69 -7.03
N GLN A 58 1.82 13.42 -6.66
CA GLN A 58 1.84 14.88 -6.72
C GLN A 58 2.92 15.49 -5.84
N ALA A 59 3.23 14.83 -4.73
CA ALA A 59 4.30 15.26 -3.83
C ALA A 59 5.70 14.84 -4.33
N GLY A 60 5.78 14.19 -5.47
CA GLY A 60 7.05 13.77 -6.04
C GLY A 60 7.57 12.44 -5.50
N ILE A 61 6.73 11.65 -4.86
CA ILE A 61 7.12 10.40 -4.24
C ILE A 61 6.67 9.25 -5.14
N SER A 62 7.47 8.96 -6.16
CA SER A 62 7.24 7.91 -7.14
C SER A 62 5.94 8.14 -7.91
N THR A 63 5.32 7.08 -8.44
CA THR A 63 4.10 7.16 -9.24
C THR A 63 2.95 6.49 -8.51
N ALA A 64 1.73 6.94 -8.83
CA ALA A 64 0.54 6.32 -8.25
C ALA A 64 0.46 4.84 -8.61
N GLU A 65 0.80 4.50 -9.86
CA GLU A 65 0.80 3.11 -10.32
C GLU A 65 1.74 2.23 -9.50
N MET A 66 2.92 2.74 -9.20
CA MET A 66 3.89 1.98 -8.39
C MET A 66 3.30 1.65 -7.01
N TRP A 67 2.74 2.65 -6.34
CA TRP A 67 2.17 2.44 -5.00
C TRP A 67 1.02 1.45 -5.02
N LEU A 68 0.14 1.57 -6.02
CA LEU A 68 -1.01 0.67 -6.14
C LEU A 68 -0.59 -0.74 -6.54
N ASN A 69 0.43 -0.87 -7.40
CA ASN A 69 0.96 -2.19 -7.76
C ASN A 69 1.59 -2.88 -6.56
N LEU A 70 2.33 -2.16 -5.75
CA LEU A 70 2.92 -2.73 -4.54
C LEU A 70 1.85 -3.18 -3.56
N GLN A 71 0.80 -2.38 -3.41
CA GLN A 71 -0.31 -2.73 -2.52
C GLN A 71 -1.03 -3.99 -3.02
N ALA A 72 -1.29 -4.05 -4.33
CA ALA A 72 -1.97 -5.21 -4.92
C ALA A 72 -1.14 -6.48 -4.78
N LYS A 73 0.16 -6.39 -5.02
CA LYS A 73 1.05 -7.55 -4.86
C LYS A 73 1.05 -8.06 -3.43
N TYR A 74 1.12 -7.15 -2.47
CA TYR A 74 1.11 -7.52 -1.07
C TYR A 74 -0.22 -8.15 -0.68
N ASP A 75 -1.33 -7.56 -1.10
CA ASP A 75 -2.65 -8.07 -0.79
C ASP A 75 -2.87 -9.46 -1.38
N LEU A 76 -2.47 -9.67 -2.64
CA LEU A 76 -2.58 -10.98 -3.27
C LEU A 76 -1.71 -12.02 -2.58
N TRP A 77 -0.49 -11.63 -2.18
CA TRP A 77 0.40 -12.54 -1.46
C TRP A 77 -0.23 -12.98 -0.14
N GLN A 78 -0.85 -12.04 0.58
CA GLN A 78 -1.55 -12.36 1.83
C GLN A 78 -2.72 -13.31 1.60
N LEU A 79 -3.53 -13.05 0.56
CA LEU A 79 -4.67 -13.91 0.23
C LEU A 79 -4.23 -15.32 -0.15
N ARG A 80 -3.14 -15.42 -0.93
CA ARG A 80 -2.66 -16.73 -1.39
C ARG A 80 -2.07 -17.58 -0.27
N ARG A 81 -1.67 -16.95 0.82
CA ARG A 81 -1.15 -17.65 1.99
C ARG A 81 -2.25 -18.22 2.88
N GLN A 82 -3.45 -17.69 2.77
CA GLN A 82 -4.57 -18.11 3.61
C GLN A 82 -5.30 -19.29 2.99
N PRO A 83 -5.84 -20.22 3.83
CA PRO A 83 -6.67 -21.30 3.30
C PRO A 83 -7.91 -20.70 2.65
N GLN A 84 -8.25 -21.21 1.48
CA GLN A 84 -9.47 -20.78 0.79
C GLN A 84 -10.68 -21.37 1.47
N GLN A 85 -11.56 -20.51 1.96
CA GLN A 85 -12.80 -20.95 2.58
C GLN A 85 -13.88 -21.27 1.55
N HIS A 86 -13.78 -20.67 0.36
CA HIS A 86 -14.75 -20.85 -0.70
C HIS A 86 -14.05 -20.96 -2.04
N PRO A 87 -13.51 -22.15 -2.37
CA PRO A 87 -12.77 -22.29 -3.62
C PRO A 87 -13.68 -22.04 -4.83
N VAL A 88 -13.15 -21.40 -5.84
CA VAL A 88 -13.87 -21.06 -7.05
C VAL A 88 -13.46 -22.04 -8.15
N ALA A 89 -14.44 -22.71 -8.73
CA ALA A 89 -14.19 -23.65 -9.81
C ALA A 89 -13.91 -22.91 -11.11
N ARG A 90 -13.05 -23.51 -11.92
CA ARG A 90 -12.74 -22.94 -13.23
C ARG A 90 -13.87 -23.17 -14.21
N PHE A 91 -14.14 -22.19 -15.05
CA PHE A 91 -14.99 -22.38 -16.18
C PHE A 91 -14.19 -23.01 -17.32
N LYS A 92 -14.77 -23.97 -18.03
CA LYS A 92 -14.10 -24.62 -19.15
C LYS A 92 -13.81 -23.65 -20.31
N ALA A 93 -14.70 -22.67 -20.50
CA ALA A 93 -14.63 -21.76 -21.64
C ALA A 93 -13.34 -20.91 -21.65
N PHE A 94 -12.70 -20.75 -20.48
CA PHE A 94 -11.51 -19.92 -20.38
C PHE A 94 -10.23 -20.71 -20.09
N GLY A 95 -10.32 -22.00 -20.27
CA GLY A 95 -9.18 -22.87 -20.07
C GLY A 95 -8.87 -23.12 -18.63
#